data_a7654d2b6bc73081facd0e49fb558f96
#
_entry.id   a7654d2b6bc73081facd0e49fb558f96
#
_cell.length_a   1.000
_cell.length_b   1.000
_cell.length_c   1.000
_cell.angle_alpha   90.00
_cell.angle_beta   90.00
_cell.angle_gamma   90.00
#
_symmetry.space_group_name_H-M   'P 1'
#
loop_
_entity.id
_entity.type
_entity.pdbx_description
1 polymer ?
#
loop_
_entity_poly.entity_id
_entity_poly.type
_entity_poly.pdbx_seq_one_letter_code
_entity_poly.pdbx_strand_id
1 'polypeptide(L)'
;MRQRVYSGSPWEEKAGYCRAMRIGNQIFVAGTAPSDGQGGTFAPGDAYAQTRRCFEIIQAALEELGSDLSDVVRTRLFVTDMSRWEEFAQAHQELFADHPPVNTMVEIPKLINPDMLVEVEVEALVEEPEPMQPLSLGQAMPREQAMPRQQPFAERPIRANRSPADMDVGYLD
;
A
#
# COMPACT_ATOMS: atom_id res chain seq x y z
N MET A 1 21.25 -10.14 7.43
CA MET A 1 21.84 -10.23 6.07
C MET A 1 21.42 -8.99 5.28
N ARG A 2 22.20 -8.52 4.27
CA ARG A 2 21.79 -7.42 3.38
C ARG A 2 21.42 -8.01 2.03
N GLN A 3 20.19 -7.75 1.58
CA GLN A 3 19.73 -8.10 0.22
C GLN A 3 19.71 -6.84 -0.62
N ARG A 4 20.08 -6.93 -1.90
CA ARG A 4 20.09 -5.81 -2.85
C ARG A 4 19.38 -6.19 -4.12
N VAL A 5 18.66 -5.23 -4.69
CA VAL A 5 17.98 -5.32 -5.98
C VAL A 5 18.58 -4.29 -6.92
N TYR A 6 18.70 -4.66 -8.17
CA TYR A 6 19.18 -3.82 -9.25
C TYR A 6 18.15 -3.79 -10.37
N SER A 7 17.78 -2.61 -10.83
CA SER A 7 16.83 -2.46 -11.93
C SER A 7 17.45 -2.66 -13.33
N GLY A 8 18.78 -2.82 -13.38
CA GLY A 8 19.53 -2.84 -14.64
C GLY A 8 19.74 -1.46 -15.25
N SER A 9 19.46 -0.39 -14.51
CA SER A 9 19.74 0.97 -14.94
C SER A 9 21.27 1.18 -15.08
N PRO A 10 21.74 1.79 -16.18
CA PRO A 10 23.17 2.05 -16.37
C PRO A 10 23.75 3.02 -15.32
N TRP A 11 22.91 3.74 -14.61
CA TRP A 11 23.29 4.65 -13.54
C TRP A 11 23.76 3.91 -12.28
N GLU A 12 23.22 2.70 -12.03
CA GLU A 12 23.56 1.89 -10.85
C GLU A 12 25.04 1.52 -10.85
N GLU A 13 25.55 1.07 -12.00
CA GLU A 13 26.98 0.77 -12.16
C GLU A 13 27.82 2.03 -12.15
N LYS A 14 27.42 3.07 -12.91
CA LYS A 14 28.20 4.30 -13.05
C LYS A 14 28.38 5.07 -11.75
N ALA A 15 27.33 5.09 -10.91
CA ALA A 15 27.32 5.84 -9.66
C ALA A 15 27.52 4.96 -8.41
N GLY A 16 27.57 3.63 -8.56
CA GLY A 16 27.90 2.70 -7.48
C GLY A 16 26.77 2.52 -6.45
N TYR A 17 25.51 2.42 -6.90
CA TYR A 17 24.36 2.21 -6.00
C TYR A 17 23.49 1.04 -6.47
N CYS A 18 22.59 0.57 -5.58
CA CYS A 18 21.54 -0.41 -5.91
C CYS A 18 20.17 0.25 -5.90
N ARG A 19 19.18 -0.31 -6.63
CA ARG A 19 17.82 0.21 -6.67
C ARG A 19 17.15 0.19 -5.30
N ALA A 20 17.29 -0.95 -4.59
CA ALA A 20 16.76 -1.10 -3.24
C ALA A 20 17.65 -2.01 -2.40
N MET A 21 17.55 -1.86 -1.07
CA MET A 21 18.28 -2.68 -0.10
C MET A 21 17.38 -3.03 1.08
N ARG A 22 17.30 -4.33 1.42
CA ARG A 22 16.67 -4.82 2.65
C ARG A 22 17.71 -5.17 3.70
N ILE A 23 17.48 -4.70 4.94
CA ILE A 23 18.29 -5.01 6.13
C ILE A 23 17.32 -5.38 7.27
N GLY A 24 17.22 -6.67 7.59
CA GLY A 24 16.18 -7.14 8.51
C GLY A 24 14.80 -6.89 7.94
N ASN A 25 13.98 -6.15 8.68
CA ASN A 25 12.64 -5.76 8.27
C ASN A 25 12.57 -4.38 7.57
N GLN A 26 13.69 -3.66 7.44
CA GLN A 26 13.73 -2.35 6.79
C GLN A 26 14.15 -2.47 5.33
N ILE A 27 13.47 -1.71 4.46
CA ILE A 27 13.82 -1.59 3.04
C ILE A 27 14.00 -0.11 2.71
N PHE A 28 15.10 0.16 2.01
CA PHE A 28 15.44 1.49 1.50
C PHE A 28 15.46 1.44 -0.02
N VAL A 29 14.69 2.32 -0.66
CA VAL A 29 14.66 2.46 -2.12
C VAL A 29 15.33 3.77 -2.49
N ALA A 30 16.29 3.69 -3.39
CA ALA A 30 17.03 4.85 -3.88
C ALA A 30 16.13 5.79 -4.69
N GLY A 31 16.56 7.04 -4.87
CA GLY A 31 15.90 8.00 -5.75
C GLY A 31 15.53 7.35 -7.09
N THR A 32 14.23 7.41 -7.40
CA THR A 32 13.62 6.73 -8.54
C THR A 32 12.97 7.76 -9.43
N ALA A 33 13.58 7.97 -10.61
CA ALA A 33 13.07 8.85 -11.65
C ALA A 33 12.15 8.09 -12.63
N PRO A 34 11.27 8.77 -13.37
CA PRO A 34 10.29 8.18 -14.27
C PRO A 34 10.97 7.67 -15.57
N SER A 35 11.73 6.59 -15.48
CA SER A 35 12.42 5.98 -16.63
C SER A 35 11.43 5.26 -17.56
N ASP A 36 11.63 5.40 -18.88
CA ASP A 36 10.95 4.62 -19.91
C ASP A 36 11.55 3.21 -20.11
N GLY A 37 12.65 2.88 -19.40
CA GLY A 37 13.39 1.61 -19.54
C GLY A 37 14.33 1.58 -20.74
N GLN A 38 14.41 2.61 -21.57
CA GLN A 38 15.27 2.73 -22.76
C GLN A 38 16.32 3.85 -22.61
N GLY A 39 16.38 4.47 -21.43
CA GLY A 39 17.31 5.56 -21.13
C GLY A 39 16.70 6.96 -21.28
N GLY A 40 15.42 7.05 -21.62
CA GLY A 40 14.63 8.28 -21.70
C GLY A 40 13.72 8.51 -20.49
N THR A 41 12.89 9.54 -20.59
CA THR A 41 11.90 9.91 -19.60
C THR A 41 10.50 9.42 -20.06
N PHE A 42 9.80 8.74 -19.17
CA PHE A 42 8.40 8.35 -19.40
C PHE A 42 7.49 9.58 -19.34
N ALA A 43 6.54 9.69 -20.26
CA ALA A 43 5.51 10.73 -20.32
C ALA A 43 6.04 12.16 -20.07
N PRO A 44 6.96 12.73 -20.91
CA PRO A 44 7.44 14.07 -20.73
C PRO A 44 6.30 15.10 -20.61
N GLY A 45 6.38 15.97 -19.61
CA GLY A 45 5.38 17.00 -19.36
C GLY A 45 4.15 16.56 -18.53
N ASP A 46 3.98 15.27 -18.23
CA ASP A 46 2.87 14.75 -17.43
C ASP A 46 3.34 14.36 -16.01
N ALA A 47 3.11 15.25 -15.04
CA ALA A 47 3.56 15.07 -13.66
C ALA A 47 2.86 13.91 -12.96
N TYR A 48 1.57 13.72 -13.19
CA TYR A 48 0.81 12.61 -12.64
C TYR A 48 1.34 11.26 -13.16
N ALA A 49 1.45 11.11 -14.49
CA ALA A 49 1.92 9.87 -15.09
C ALA A 49 3.37 9.54 -14.69
N GLN A 50 4.24 10.56 -14.60
CA GLN A 50 5.62 10.38 -14.14
C GLN A 50 5.68 9.92 -12.69
N THR A 51 4.86 10.46 -11.81
CA THR A 51 4.79 10.05 -10.40
C THR A 51 4.32 8.59 -10.28
N ARG A 52 3.28 8.23 -11.01
CA ARG A 52 2.80 6.84 -11.10
C ARG A 52 3.91 5.91 -11.55
N ARG A 53 4.67 6.30 -12.57
CA ARG A 53 5.78 5.51 -13.11
C ARG A 53 6.91 5.30 -12.09
N CYS A 54 7.26 6.31 -11.31
CA CYS A 54 8.22 6.16 -10.23
C CYS A 54 7.77 5.09 -9.22
N PHE A 55 6.50 5.12 -8.80
CA PHE A 55 5.97 4.13 -7.86
C PHE A 55 5.83 2.72 -8.46
N GLU A 56 5.59 2.56 -9.76
CA GLU A 56 5.63 1.25 -10.43
C GLU A 56 7.03 0.62 -10.34
N ILE A 57 8.08 1.42 -10.57
CA ILE A 57 9.47 0.96 -10.46
C ILE A 57 9.82 0.62 -8.99
N ILE A 58 9.34 1.44 -8.05
CA ILE A 58 9.53 1.22 -6.61
C ILE A 58 8.82 -0.05 -6.17
N GLN A 59 7.55 -0.25 -6.57
CA GLN A 59 6.77 -1.44 -6.25
C GLN A 59 7.48 -2.71 -6.71
N ALA A 60 7.96 -2.76 -7.96
CA ALA A 60 8.70 -3.91 -8.47
C ALA A 60 9.95 -4.22 -7.62
N ALA A 61 10.68 -3.19 -7.15
CA ALA A 61 11.83 -3.37 -6.29
C ALA A 61 11.48 -3.85 -4.88
N LEU A 62 10.34 -3.40 -4.33
CA LEU A 62 9.81 -3.88 -3.05
C LEU A 62 9.39 -5.34 -3.13
N GLU A 63 8.65 -5.73 -4.18
CA GLU A 63 8.19 -7.10 -4.41
C GLU A 63 9.37 -8.09 -4.51
N GLU A 64 10.46 -7.71 -5.17
CA GLU A 64 11.67 -8.52 -5.26
C GLU A 64 12.36 -8.72 -3.89
N LEU A 65 12.11 -7.82 -2.93
CA LEU A 65 12.57 -7.90 -1.54
C LEU A 65 11.52 -8.48 -0.57
N GLY A 66 10.39 -8.98 -1.08
CA GLY A 66 9.33 -9.59 -0.28
C GLY A 66 8.49 -8.57 0.50
N SER A 67 8.15 -7.45 -0.12
CA SER A 67 7.38 -6.33 0.41
C SER A 67 6.49 -5.75 -0.68
N ASP A 68 5.65 -4.78 -0.36
CA ASP A 68 4.83 -4.05 -1.31
C ASP A 68 4.59 -2.59 -0.84
N LEU A 69 3.73 -1.85 -1.55
CA LEU A 69 3.43 -0.46 -1.20
C LEU A 69 2.73 -0.28 0.15
N SER A 70 2.07 -1.32 0.68
CA SER A 70 1.42 -1.24 1.99
C SER A 70 2.40 -1.21 3.16
N ASP A 71 3.62 -1.71 2.95
CA ASP A 71 4.71 -1.66 3.92
C ASP A 71 5.45 -0.31 3.93
N VAL A 72 5.13 0.59 3.01
CA VAL A 72 5.81 1.89 2.90
C VAL A 72 5.45 2.77 4.07
N VAL A 73 6.46 3.22 4.82
CA VAL A 73 6.31 4.10 5.98
C VAL A 73 6.71 5.53 5.69
N ARG A 74 7.51 5.78 4.66
CA ARG A 74 7.95 7.11 4.26
C ARG A 74 8.11 7.24 2.75
N THR A 75 7.66 8.37 2.22
CA THR A 75 7.93 8.82 0.86
C THR A 75 8.55 10.22 0.87
N ARG A 76 9.50 10.47 -0.04
CA ARG A 76 10.03 11.81 -0.32
C ARG A 76 9.93 12.05 -1.82
N LEU A 77 9.26 13.13 -2.21
CA LEU A 77 9.11 13.53 -3.59
C LEU A 77 9.94 14.80 -3.83
N PHE A 78 10.86 14.73 -4.76
CA PHE A 78 11.66 15.85 -5.25
C PHE A 78 11.07 16.27 -6.58
N VAL A 79 10.45 17.45 -6.65
CA VAL A 79 9.73 17.93 -7.83
C VAL A 79 10.42 19.15 -8.43
N THR A 80 10.31 19.36 -9.73
CA THR A 80 10.96 20.49 -10.42
C THR A 80 10.05 21.71 -10.55
N ASP A 81 8.75 21.57 -10.23
CA ASP A 81 7.77 22.65 -10.29
C ASP A 81 6.66 22.41 -9.24
N MET A 82 6.75 23.11 -8.11
CA MET A 82 5.76 23.00 -7.02
C MET A 82 4.40 23.60 -7.38
N SER A 83 4.29 24.42 -8.42
CA SER A 83 2.98 24.92 -8.84
C SER A 83 2.05 23.80 -9.34
N ARG A 84 2.61 22.62 -9.65
CA ARG A 84 1.92 21.39 -10.09
C ARG A 84 1.73 20.38 -8.97
N TRP A 85 1.85 20.79 -7.72
CA TRP A 85 1.83 19.86 -6.56
C TRP A 85 0.58 18.96 -6.51
N GLU A 86 -0.56 19.42 -7.01
CA GLU A 86 -1.82 18.67 -7.02
C GLU A 86 -1.72 17.41 -7.89
N GLU A 87 -1.00 17.47 -9.02
CA GLU A 87 -0.81 16.31 -9.91
C GLU A 87 0.06 15.23 -9.24
N PHE A 88 1.14 15.62 -8.58
CA PHE A 88 1.98 14.69 -7.81
C PHE A 88 1.22 14.11 -6.62
N ALA A 89 0.49 14.95 -5.89
CA ALA A 89 -0.29 14.56 -4.72
C ALA A 89 -1.43 13.61 -5.10
N GLN A 90 -2.12 13.83 -6.23
CA GLN A 90 -3.17 12.93 -6.71
C GLN A 90 -2.61 11.53 -6.97
N ALA A 91 -1.50 11.41 -7.71
CA ALA A 91 -0.88 10.13 -7.99
C ALA A 91 -0.46 9.39 -6.71
N HIS A 92 0.09 10.12 -5.73
CA HIS A 92 0.46 9.58 -4.42
C HIS A 92 -0.77 9.14 -3.62
N GLN A 93 -1.80 9.98 -3.53
CA GLN A 93 -3.01 9.70 -2.77
C GLN A 93 -3.74 8.45 -3.28
N GLU A 94 -3.85 8.25 -4.59
CA GLU A 94 -4.49 7.06 -5.16
C GLU A 94 -3.76 5.75 -4.84
N LEU A 95 -2.44 5.81 -4.59
CA LEU A 95 -1.63 4.64 -4.26
C LEU A 95 -1.63 4.32 -2.76
N PHE A 96 -1.80 5.34 -1.92
CA PHE A 96 -1.61 5.22 -0.47
C PHE A 96 -2.86 5.57 0.35
N ALA A 97 -4.05 5.69 -0.28
CA ALA A 97 -5.28 6.05 0.42
C ALA A 97 -5.58 5.15 1.62
N ASP A 98 -5.34 3.85 1.48
CA ASP A 98 -5.63 2.85 2.51
C ASP A 98 -4.49 2.68 3.54
N HIS A 99 -3.26 3.07 3.16
CA HIS A 99 -2.04 2.90 3.97
C HIS A 99 -1.14 4.15 3.88
N PRO A 100 -1.58 5.32 4.39
CA PRO A 100 -0.88 6.58 4.18
C PRO A 100 0.46 6.64 4.93
N PRO A 101 1.61 6.75 4.21
CA PRO A 101 2.92 6.93 4.82
C PRO A 101 3.13 8.38 5.27
N VAL A 102 4.18 8.64 6.08
CA VAL A 102 4.65 10.01 6.23
C VAL A 102 5.28 10.49 4.91
N ASN A 103 4.90 11.70 4.48
CA ASN A 103 5.32 12.25 3.20
C ASN A 103 6.06 13.58 3.34
N THR A 104 7.03 13.82 2.46
CA THR A 104 7.66 15.11 2.24
C THR A 104 7.77 15.39 0.76
N MET A 105 7.28 16.53 0.29
CA MET A 105 7.44 17.01 -1.08
C MET A 105 8.22 18.32 -1.05
N VAL A 106 9.27 18.41 -1.86
CA VAL A 106 10.11 19.62 -1.95
C VAL A 106 10.45 19.92 -3.40
N GLU A 107 10.51 21.21 -3.73
CA GLU A 107 10.99 21.67 -5.01
C GLU A 107 12.50 21.67 -5.07
N ILE A 108 13.05 21.18 -6.19
CA ILE A 108 14.47 21.17 -6.52
C ILE A 108 14.69 21.87 -7.86
N PRO A 109 15.87 22.45 -8.10
CA PRO A 109 16.12 23.21 -9.32
C PRO A 109 16.04 22.39 -10.61
N LYS A 110 16.43 21.13 -10.59
CA LYS A 110 16.41 20.21 -11.75
C LYS A 110 16.73 18.77 -11.36
N LEU A 111 16.33 17.86 -12.20
CA LEU A 111 16.76 16.46 -12.24
C LEU A 111 17.81 16.25 -13.35
N ILE A 112 18.28 15.00 -13.48
CA ILE A 112 19.36 14.66 -14.44
C ILE A 112 18.92 14.84 -15.90
N ASN A 113 17.65 14.66 -16.21
CA ASN A 113 17.04 14.93 -17.50
C ASN A 113 16.02 16.06 -17.34
N PRO A 114 15.99 17.10 -18.20
CA PRO A 114 15.06 18.21 -18.09
C PRO A 114 13.58 17.81 -18.26
N ASP A 115 13.30 16.67 -18.91
CA ASP A 115 11.95 16.16 -19.06
C ASP A 115 11.43 15.45 -17.81
N MET A 116 12.28 15.18 -16.81
CA MET A 116 11.91 14.58 -15.53
C MET A 116 11.37 15.66 -14.60
N LEU A 117 10.14 15.47 -14.11
CA LEU A 117 9.43 16.40 -13.23
C LEU A 117 9.47 15.96 -11.78
N VAL A 118 9.77 14.70 -11.50
CA VAL A 118 9.74 14.12 -10.16
C VAL A 118 10.78 13.02 -10.01
N GLU A 119 11.33 12.91 -8.80
CA GLU A 119 12.10 11.76 -8.32
C GLU A 119 11.56 11.37 -6.95
N VAL A 120 11.47 10.07 -6.65
CA VAL A 120 10.86 9.56 -5.42
C VAL A 120 11.82 8.65 -4.67
N GLU A 121 11.98 8.87 -3.37
CA GLU A 121 12.60 7.96 -2.41
C GLU A 121 11.55 7.32 -1.52
N VAL A 122 11.79 6.06 -1.12
CA VAL A 122 10.89 5.29 -0.25
C VAL A 122 11.65 4.55 0.82
N GLU A 123 11.07 4.53 2.03
CA GLU A 123 11.44 3.63 3.11
C GLU A 123 10.24 2.74 3.44
N ALA A 124 10.44 1.42 3.54
CA ALA A 124 9.40 0.48 3.92
C ALA A 124 9.83 -0.33 5.15
N LEU A 125 8.84 -0.79 5.91
CA LEU A 125 9.01 -1.59 7.12
C LEU A 125 8.09 -2.81 7.05
N VAL A 126 8.68 -3.97 6.77
CA VAL A 126 7.95 -5.24 6.70
C VAL A 126 7.62 -5.70 8.11
N GLU A 127 6.34 -5.91 8.42
CA GLU A 127 5.95 -6.51 9.68
C GLU A 127 6.41 -7.97 9.72
N GLU A 128 7.29 -8.30 10.66
CA GLU A 128 7.61 -9.70 10.93
C GLU A 128 6.41 -10.31 11.69
N PRO A 129 5.95 -11.52 11.30
CA PRO A 129 4.91 -12.18 12.07
C PRO A 129 5.38 -12.30 13.53
N GLU A 130 4.52 -11.89 14.47
CA GLU A 130 4.77 -12.05 15.90
C GLU A 130 5.26 -13.48 16.17
N PRO A 131 6.38 -13.66 16.87
CA PRO A 131 6.83 -15.00 17.24
C PRO A 131 5.70 -15.69 17.99
N MET A 132 5.20 -16.82 17.46
CA MET A 132 4.19 -17.62 18.15
C MET A 132 4.67 -17.84 19.57
N GLN A 133 3.99 -17.22 20.55
CA GLN A 133 4.26 -17.51 21.96
C GLN A 133 4.06 -19.01 22.14
N PRO A 134 5.04 -19.75 22.66
CA PRO A 134 4.83 -21.15 22.95
C PRO A 134 3.60 -21.24 23.85
N LEU A 135 2.59 -21.99 23.41
CA LEU A 135 1.42 -22.30 24.24
C LEU A 135 1.95 -22.77 25.58
N SER A 136 1.75 -21.96 26.63
CA SER A 136 2.15 -22.35 27.98
C SER A 136 1.32 -23.58 28.34
N LEU A 137 1.96 -24.74 28.39
CA LEU A 137 1.40 -26.04 28.81
C LEU A 137 0.87 -26.04 30.25
N GLY A 138 0.37 -24.91 30.74
CA GLY A 138 -0.05 -24.69 32.12
C GLY A 138 -1.40 -24.00 32.30
N GLN A 139 -2.08 -23.55 31.24
CA GLN A 139 -3.48 -23.12 31.40
C GLN A 139 -4.37 -24.34 31.25
N ALA A 140 -4.65 -25.01 32.39
CA ALA A 140 -5.72 -25.96 32.48
C ALA A 140 -6.99 -25.32 31.91
N MET A 141 -7.61 -25.95 30.91
CA MET A 141 -8.92 -25.59 30.40
C MET A 141 -9.84 -25.30 31.60
N PRO A 142 -10.60 -24.21 31.61
CA PRO A 142 -11.65 -24.03 32.60
C PRO A 142 -12.58 -25.23 32.48
N ARG A 143 -12.72 -26.00 33.58
CA ARG A 143 -13.66 -27.10 33.65
C ARG A 143 -15.02 -26.56 33.26
N GLU A 144 -15.49 -27.07 32.12
CA GLU A 144 -16.89 -27.33 31.78
C GLU A 144 -17.91 -26.45 32.54
N GLN A 145 -18.31 -25.34 31.95
CA GLN A 145 -19.60 -24.79 32.29
C GLN A 145 -20.62 -25.78 31.78
N ALA A 146 -21.23 -26.49 32.72
CA ALA A 146 -22.29 -27.44 32.48
C ALA A 146 -23.34 -26.83 31.54
N MET A 147 -23.57 -27.47 30.42
CA MET A 147 -24.64 -27.07 29.49
C MET A 147 -25.96 -26.98 30.27
N PRO A 148 -26.72 -25.89 30.16
CA PRO A 148 -28.04 -25.85 30.71
C PRO A 148 -28.89 -26.94 30.06
N ARG A 149 -29.53 -27.78 30.89
CA ARG A 149 -30.45 -28.84 30.43
C ARG A 149 -31.45 -28.23 29.46
N GLN A 150 -31.51 -28.76 28.25
CA GLN A 150 -32.55 -28.41 27.29
C GLN A 150 -33.90 -28.67 27.89
N GLN A 151 -34.72 -27.61 28.02
CA GLN A 151 -36.12 -27.74 28.33
C GLN A 151 -36.86 -28.33 27.12
N PRO A 152 -37.85 -29.21 27.32
CA PRO A 152 -38.60 -29.79 26.22
C PRO A 152 -39.36 -28.70 25.45
N PHE A 153 -39.35 -28.84 24.14
CA PHE A 153 -40.07 -27.97 23.19
C PHE A 153 -41.55 -27.88 23.56
N ALA A 154 -41.99 -26.69 23.99
CA ALA A 154 -43.39 -26.35 24.03
C ALA A 154 -43.86 -26.03 22.60
N GLU A 155 -44.85 -26.79 22.11
CA GLU A 155 -45.48 -26.57 20.82
C GLU A 155 -46.07 -25.15 20.72
N ARG A 156 -45.60 -24.37 19.74
CA ARG A 156 -46.19 -23.09 19.40
C ARG A 156 -47.41 -23.31 18.50
N PRO A 157 -48.58 -22.71 18.79
CA PRO A 157 -49.74 -22.84 17.92
C PRO A 157 -49.52 -22.16 16.59
N ILE A 158 -49.90 -22.84 15.52
CA ILE A 158 -49.83 -22.40 14.11
C ILE A 158 -50.77 -21.18 13.97
N ARG A 159 -50.25 -20.02 13.66
CA ARG A 159 -51.08 -18.85 13.27
C ARG A 159 -51.51 -19.04 11.82
N ALA A 160 -52.87 -19.03 11.66
CA ALA A 160 -53.54 -19.10 10.39
C ALA A 160 -53.14 -17.98 9.43
N ASN A 161 -53.03 -18.40 8.18
CA ASN A 161 -52.82 -17.67 6.95
C ASN A 161 -53.67 -16.39 6.86
N ARG A 162 -53.08 -15.20 6.69
CA ARG A 162 -53.79 -14.00 6.25
C ARG A 162 -53.67 -13.90 4.73
N SER A 163 -54.84 -13.72 4.11
CA SER A 163 -55.10 -13.50 2.70
C SER A 163 -54.38 -12.25 2.14
N PRO A 164 -53.95 -12.24 0.87
CA PRO A 164 -53.31 -11.11 0.23
C PRO A 164 -54.33 -10.15 -0.39
N ALA A 165 -54.88 -9.25 0.42
CA ALA A 165 -55.76 -8.17 -0.03
C ALA A 165 -55.69 -7.02 0.96
N ASP A 166 -54.60 -6.23 0.90
CA ASP A 166 -54.52 -4.87 1.43
C ASP A 166 -53.12 -4.31 1.11
N MET A 167 -52.85 -4.16 -0.22
CA MET A 167 -51.83 -3.25 -0.71
C MET A 167 -52.53 -1.96 -1.12
N ASP A 168 -52.52 -1.00 -0.22
CA ASP A 168 -52.91 0.36 -0.54
C ASP A 168 -51.69 1.10 -1.15
N VAL A 169 -51.88 1.50 -2.39
CA VAL A 169 -50.93 2.29 -3.16
C VAL A 169 -51.23 3.78 -2.91
N GLY A 170 -50.43 4.39 -2.06
CA GLY A 170 -50.41 5.85 -1.92
C GLY A 170 -49.38 6.47 -2.87
N TYR A 171 -49.82 6.91 -4.03
CA TYR A 171 -49.22 7.99 -4.81
C TYR A 171 -49.56 9.31 -4.08
N LEU A 172 -48.58 10.22 -3.99
CA LEU A 172 -48.79 11.68 -4.09
C LEU A 172 -47.48 12.44 -4.06
N ASP A 173 -47.29 13.16 -5.15
CA ASP A 173 -46.67 14.47 -5.44
C ASP A 173 -45.23 14.75 -5.01
#